data_495d180ab6fad639049627c7f84140db
#
_entry.id   495d180ab6fad639049627c7f84140db
#
_cell.length_a   1.000
_cell.length_b   1.000
_cell.length_c   1.000
_cell.angle_alpha   90.00
_cell.angle_beta   90.00
_cell.angle_gamma   90.00
#
_symmetry.space_group_name_H-M   'P 1'
#
loop_
_entity.id
_entity.type
_entity.pdbx_description
1 polymer ?
#
loop_
_entity_poly.entity_id
_entity_poly.type
_entity_poly.pdbx_seq_one_letter_code
_entity_poly.pdbx_strand_id
1 'polypeptide(L)'
;MNFFDILISKYDNNEIIVSRSGYTGEDGFELSIPNESGENLITDLLKNENTMLCGLGSRDSLRLEAGLSLYGHELNEKITPIEAGLSWALDKERLEDENLNGNKVLSDQLKNKLSNKKIGLISSSKSMLRDGMTLFDNNNNEIGKITSGCFSPNLNKSIAIGYIKSEFNTDNPIFCEIRKKLELVKINNLPFIKKNYKKNGSVYE
;
A
#
# COMPACT_ATOMS: atom_id res chain seq x y z
N MET A 1 -11.94 -21.26 -0.07
CA MET A 1 -11.85 -20.01 -0.84
C MET A 1 -10.39 -19.75 -1.18
N ASN A 2 -10.10 -19.36 -2.42
CA ASN A 2 -8.79 -18.83 -2.82
C ASN A 2 -8.69 -17.36 -2.47
N PHE A 3 -7.48 -16.80 -2.54
CA PHE A 3 -7.31 -15.37 -2.45
C PHE A 3 -8.05 -14.69 -3.61
N PHE A 4 -8.83 -13.64 -3.32
CA PHE A 4 -9.80 -12.95 -4.17
C PHE A 4 -11.08 -13.73 -4.51
N ASP A 5 -11.33 -14.92 -3.98
CA ASP A 5 -12.66 -15.50 -4.06
C ASP A 5 -13.68 -14.69 -3.26
N ILE A 6 -14.87 -14.60 -3.81
CA ILE A 6 -16.05 -14.00 -3.16
C ILE A 6 -17.14 -15.04 -3.10
N LEU A 7 -17.80 -15.14 -1.96
CA LEU A 7 -19.00 -15.97 -1.81
C LEU A 7 -20.10 -15.22 -1.06
N ILE A 8 -21.32 -15.59 -1.36
CA ILE A 8 -22.51 -15.19 -0.61
C ILE A 8 -22.79 -16.25 0.43
N SER A 9 -23.01 -15.85 1.65
CA SER A 9 -23.30 -16.72 2.80
C SER A 9 -24.43 -16.12 3.64
N LYS A 10 -24.72 -16.73 4.77
CA LYS A 10 -25.73 -16.23 5.71
C LYS A 10 -25.16 -16.13 7.11
N TYR A 11 -25.53 -15.06 7.81
CA TYR A 11 -25.30 -14.85 9.21
C TYR A 11 -26.59 -14.32 9.83
N ASP A 12 -27.11 -15.01 10.87
CA ASP A 12 -28.35 -14.65 11.59
C ASP A 12 -29.52 -14.33 10.64
N ASN A 13 -29.78 -15.26 9.68
CA ASN A 13 -30.78 -15.17 8.59
C ASN A 13 -30.55 -14.04 7.57
N ASN A 14 -29.57 -13.18 7.74
CA ASN A 14 -29.22 -12.15 6.77
C ASN A 14 -28.16 -12.66 5.78
N GLU A 15 -28.27 -12.20 4.53
CA GLU A 15 -27.24 -12.43 3.52
C GLU A 15 -26.02 -11.60 3.84
N ILE A 16 -24.84 -12.23 3.74
CA ILE A 16 -23.55 -11.58 3.87
C ILE A 16 -22.65 -11.93 2.69
N ILE A 17 -21.76 -11.00 2.34
CA ILE A 17 -20.73 -11.26 1.34
C ILE A 17 -19.40 -11.46 2.07
N VAL A 18 -18.74 -12.57 1.76
CA VAL A 18 -17.42 -12.92 2.31
C VAL A 18 -16.41 -12.86 1.17
N SER A 19 -15.45 -11.97 1.25
CA SER A 19 -14.31 -11.92 0.35
C SER A 19 -13.04 -12.38 1.07
N ARG A 20 -12.28 -13.29 0.46
CA ARG A 20 -10.95 -13.62 0.95
C ARG A 20 -9.95 -12.62 0.42
N SER A 21 -9.88 -11.49 1.07
CA SER A 21 -9.07 -10.33 0.73
C SER A 21 -8.71 -9.58 2.01
N GLY A 22 -7.91 -8.54 1.88
CA GLY A 22 -7.54 -7.70 3.02
C GLY A 22 -6.51 -6.67 2.66
N TYR A 23 -6.21 -5.83 3.65
CA TYR A 23 -5.33 -4.66 3.51
C TYR A 23 -4.19 -4.67 4.54
N THR A 24 -3.76 -5.87 4.94
CA THR A 24 -2.73 -6.04 5.98
C THR A 24 -1.46 -6.72 5.48
N GLY A 25 -1.49 -7.29 4.27
CA GLY A 25 -0.42 -8.16 3.77
C GLY A 25 -0.48 -9.59 4.30
N GLU A 26 -1.41 -9.87 5.22
CA GLU A 26 -1.68 -11.19 5.78
C GLU A 26 -2.95 -11.80 5.17
N ASP A 27 -3.09 -13.12 5.28
CA ASP A 27 -4.30 -13.81 4.88
C ASP A 27 -5.47 -13.42 5.78
N GLY A 28 -6.65 -13.24 5.21
CA GLY A 28 -7.81 -12.79 5.93
C GLY A 28 -9.07 -12.67 5.09
N PHE A 29 -10.11 -12.13 5.70
CA PHE A 29 -11.42 -11.97 5.08
C PHE A 29 -11.97 -10.57 5.31
N GLU A 30 -12.72 -10.09 4.33
CA GLU A 30 -13.55 -8.91 4.44
C GLU A 30 -15.01 -9.35 4.38
N LEU A 31 -15.81 -8.85 5.32
CA LEU A 31 -17.22 -9.22 5.48
C LEU A 31 -18.09 -7.98 5.22
N SER A 32 -18.94 -8.06 4.19
CA SER A 32 -20.01 -7.07 3.97
C SER A 32 -21.30 -7.61 4.57
N ILE A 33 -21.88 -6.87 5.49
CA ILE A 33 -23.01 -7.31 6.31
C ILE A 33 -23.98 -6.13 6.53
N PRO A 34 -25.31 -6.38 6.62
CA PRO A 34 -26.25 -5.36 7.03
C PRO A 34 -25.88 -4.73 8.38
N ASN A 35 -26.07 -3.41 8.50
CA ASN A 35 -25.66 -2.65 9.69
C ASN A 35 -26.25 -3.20 11.00
N GLU A 36 -27.51 -3.64 10.95
CA GLU A 36 -28.23 -4.20 12.11
C GLU A 36 -27.62 -5.49 12.65
N SER A 37 -26.88 -6.22 11.82
CA SER A 37 -26.23 -7.48 12.22
C SER A 37 -24.77 -7.29 12.64
N GLY A 38 -24.21 -6.09 12.44
CA GLY A 38 -22.77 -5.83 12.63
C GLY A 38 -22.29 -6.04 14.06
N GLU A 39 -23.03 -5.53 15.04
CA GLU A 39 -22.70 -5.65 16.48
C GLU A 39 -22.73 -7.11 16.95
N ASN A 40 -23.74 -7.87 16.51
CA ASN A 40 -23.87 -9.29 16.84
C ASN A 40 -22.69 -10.09 16.24
N LEU A 41 -22.35 -9.84 14.98
CA LEU A 41 -21.23 -10.52 14.34
C LEU A 41 -19.90 -10.25 15.06
N ILE A 42 -19.61 -9.00 15.39
CA ILE A 42 -18.40 -8.64 16.13
C ILE A 42 -18.38 -9.32 17.49
N THR A 43 -19.52 -9.32 18.21
CA THR A 43 -19.66 -9.99 19.50
C THR A 43 -19.40 -11.49 19.40
N ASP A 44 -19.92 -12.13 18.35
CA ASP A 44 -19.69 -13.56 18.12
C ASP A 44 -18.23 -13.87 17.78
N LEU A 45 -17.59 -13.05 16.96
CA LEU A 45 -16.16 -13.21 16.63
C LEU A 45 -15.27 -13.06 17.87
N LEU A 46 -15.61 -12.13 18.77
CA LEU A 46 -14.87 -11.87 20.02
C LEU A 46 -15.04 -12.97 21.08
N LYS A 47 -15.96 -13.92 20.91
CA LYS A 47 -16.03 -15.12 21.76
C LYS A 47 -14.81 -16.03 21.60
N ASN A 48 -14.11 -15.92 20.47
CA ASN A 48 -12.86 -16.63 20.25
C ASN A 48 -11.72 -15.87 20.93
N GLU A 49 -11.01 -16.51 21.84
CA GLU A 49 -9.92 -15.93 22.64
C GLU A 49 -8.75 -15.39 21.80
N ASN A 50 -8.59 -15.88 20.55
CA ASN A 50 -7.56 -15.42 19.64
C ASN A 50 -8.00 -14.23 18.78
N THR A 51 -9.21 -13.71 18.99
CA THR A 51 -9.73 -12.58 18.23
C THR A 51 -9.66 -11.29 19.06
N MET A 52 -9.09 -10.24 18.48
CA MET A 52 -8.98 -8.93 19.11
C MET A 52 -9.40 -7.82 18.16
N LEU A 53 -10.02 -6.78 18.69
CA LEU A 53 -10.29 -5.56 17.94
C LEU A 53 -9.00 -4.80 17.68
N CYS A 54 -8.80 -4.37 16.44
CA CYS A 54 -7.65 -3.58 16.02
C CYS A 54 -8.10 -2.19 15.58
N GLY A 55 -7.34 -1.17 15.95
CA GLY A 55 -7.61 0.21 15.58
C GLY A 55 -7.01 0.59 14.21
N LEU A 56 -7.33 1.81 13.76
CA LEU A 56 -6.83 2.37 12.48
C LEU A 56 -5.31 2.43 12.42
N GLY A 57 -4.62 2.64 13.53
CA GLY A 57 -3.16 2.65 13.57
C GLY A 57 -2.55 1.31 13.16
N SER A 58 -3.13 0.18 13.60
CA SER A 58 -2.71 -1.16 13.17
C SER A 58 -2.95 -1.36 11.67
N ARG A 59 -4.13 -0.94 11.18
CA ARG A 59 -4.46 -1.01 9.76
C ARG A 59 -3.46 -0.24 8.91
N ASP A 60 -3.09 0.99 9.33
CA ASP A 60 -2.16 1.83 8.56
C ASP A 60 -0.72 1.30 8.60
N SER A 61 -0.23 0.85 9.75
CA SER A 61 1.11 0.28 9.84
C SER A 61 1.25 -1.01 9.02
N LEU A 62 0.28 -1.91 9.11
CA LEU A 62 0.29 -3.18 8.38
C LEU A 62 0.20 -2.99 6.87
N ARG A 63 -0.71 -2.12 6.38
CA ARG A 63 -0.80 -1.85 4.94
C ARG A 63 0.48 -1.24 4.40
N LEU A 64 1.13 -0.34 5.17
CA LEU A 64 2.37 0.30 4.77
C LEU A 64 3.52 -0.71 4.72
N GLU A 65 3.66 -1.57 5.73
CA GLU A 65 4.61 -2.68 5.74
C GLU A 65 4.43 -3.60 4.53
N ALA A 66 3.19 -3.88 4.15
CA ALA A 66 2.84 -4.65 2.95
C ALA A 66 3.02 -3.89 1.63
N GLY A 67 3.43 -2.61 1.67
CA GLY A 67 3.62 -1.78 0.48
C GLY A 67 2.32 -1.44 -0.26
N LEU A 68 1.17 -1.51 0.42
CA LEU A 68 -0.14 -1.24 -0.16
C LEU A 68 -0.41 0.27 -0.17
N SER A 69 -0.83 0.76 -1.34
CA SER A 69 -1.15 2.17 -1.55
C SER A 69 -2.48 2.55 -0.90
N LEU A 70 -2.58 3.79 -0.40
CA LEU A 70 -3.78 4.36 0.16
C LEU A 70 -4.30 5.49 -0.73
N TYR A 71 -5.61 5.48 -1.04
CA TYR A 71 -6.24 6.58 -1.76
C TYR A 71 -6.23 7.86 -0.90
N GLY A 72 -5.92 8.99 -1.54
CA GLY A 72 -5.66 10.26 -0.87
C GLY A 72 -4.19 10.50 -0.50
N HIS A 73 -3.37 9.45 -0.54
CA HIS A 73 -1.92 9.47 -0.30
C HIS A 73 -1.14 9.06 -1.56
N GLU A 74 -0.92 7.77 -1.76
CA GLU A 74 -0.24 7.24 -2.95
C GLU A 74 -1.11 7.30 -4.21
N LEU A 75 -2.43 7.25 -4.05
CA LEU A 75 -3.38 7.23 -5.16
C LEU A 75 -4.30 8.43 -5.07
N ASN A 76 -4.50 9.10 -6.21
CA ASN A 76 -5.45 10.19 -6.39
C ASN A 76 -5.73 10.39 -7.89
N GLU A 77 -6.54 11.38 -8.23
CA GLU A 77 -6.92 11.68 -9.61
C GLU A 77 -5.77 12.11 -10.53
N LYS A 78 -4.58 12.41 -9.98
CA LYS A 78 -3.41 12.90 -10.72
C LYS A 78 -2.31 11.85 -10.89
N ILE A 79 -2.40 10.74 -10.15
CA ILE A 79 -1.42 9.65 -10.17
C ILE A 79 -1.98 8.51 -11.00
N THR A 80 -1.26 8.12 -12.03
CA THR A 80 -1.66 6.99 -12.88
C THR A 80 -1.36 5.65 -12.21
N PRO A 81 -2.05 4.56 -12.58
CA PRO A 81 -1.70 3.22 -12.11
C PRO A 81 -0.25 2.82 -12.38
N ILE A 82 0.34 3.34 -13.47
CA ILE A 82 1.72 3.01 -13.85
C ILE A 82 2.70 3.70 -12.91
N GLU A 83 2.53 5.00 -12.63
CA GLU A 83 3.33 5.72 -11.64
C GLU A 83 3.21 5.11 -10.24
N ALA A 84 2.01 4.64 -9.89
CA ALA A 84 1.74 3.97 -8.62
C ALA A 84 2.31 2.54 -8.52
N GLY A 85 2.95 2.02 -9.59
CA GLY A 85 3.47 0.66 -9.63
C GLY A 85 2.37 -0.41 -9.66
N LEU A 86 1.20 -0.07 -10.23
CA LEU A 86 0.03 -0.95 -10.35
C LEU A 86 -0.23 -1.36 -11.82
N SER A 87 0.78 -1.30 -12.68
CA SER A 87 0.67 -1.68 -14.10
C SER A 87 0.18 -3.12 -14.29
N TRP A 88 0.42 -4.00 -13.33
CA TRP A 88 -0.08 -5.38 -13.32
C TRP A 88 -1.61 -5.51 -13.29
N ALA A 89 -2.30 -4.46 -12.81
CA ALA A 89 -3.77 -4.41 -12.75
C ALA A 89 -4.41 -3.89 -14.06
N LEU A 90 -3.58 -3.45 -15.03
CA LEU A 90 -4.06 -2.99 -16.31
C LEU A 90 -4.15 -4.18 -17.28
N ASP A 91 -5.31 -4.32 -17.91
CA ASP A 91 -5.51 -5.26 -18.99
C ASP A 91 -4.80 -4.77 -20.26
N LYS A 92 -3.85 -5.55 -20.74
CA LYS A 92 -3.02 -5.18 -21.89
C LYS A 92 -3.83 -5.07 -23.19
N GLU A 93 -4.81 -5.94 -23.39
CA GLU A 93 -5.66 -5.92 -24.58
C GLU A 93 -6.53 -4.66 -24.59
N ARG A 94 -7.04 -4.24 -23.44
CA ARG A 94 -7.80 -3.00 -23.32
C ARG A 94 -6.96 -1.75 -23.53
N LEU A 95 -5.66 -1.79 -23.29
CA LEU A 95 -4.76 -0.66 -23.58
C LEU A 95 -4.54 -0.44 -25.08
N GLU A 96 -4.92 -1.39 -25.94
CA GLU A 96 -4.94 -1.24 -27.40
C GLU A 96 -6.21 -0.54 -27.91
N ASP A 97 -7.26 -0.45 -27.07
CA ASP A 97 -8.49 0.25 -27.43
C ASP A 97 -8.32 1.77 -27.27
N GLU A 98 -8.31 2.48 -28.38
CA GLU A 98 -8.19 3.95 -28.41
C GLU A 98 -9.33 4.68 -27.71
N ASN A 99 -10.50 4.03 -27.53
CA ASN A 99 -11.66 4.59 -26.83
C ASN A 99 -11.57 4.42 -25.30
N LEU A 100 -10.58 3.71 -24.77
CA LEU A 100 -10.37 3.59 -23.33
C LEU A 100 -10.00 4.96 -22.76
N ASN A 101 -10.76 5.41 -21.75
CA ASN A 101 -10.44 6.63 -21.02
C ASN A 101 -9.03 6.56 -20.44
N GLY A 102 -8.19 7.53 -20.79
CA GLY A 102 -6.79 7.59 -20.36
C GLY A 102 -5.81 6.74 -21.19
N ASN A 103 -6.28 6.02 -22.21
CA ASN A 103 -5.44 5.17 -23.08
C ASN A 103 -4.15 5.86 -23.52
N LYS A 104 -4.26 7.07 -24.09
CA LYS A 104 -3.09 7.81 -24.59
C LYS A 104 -2.03 8.03 -23.51
N VAL A 105 -2.44 8.46 -22.32
CA VAL A 105 -1.54 8.73 -21.19
C VAL A 105 -0.88 7.43 -20.74
N LEU A 106 -1.68 6.37 -20.54
CA LEU A 106 -1.17 5.07 -20.09
C LEU A 106 -0.22 4.44 -21.12
N SER A 107 -0.59 4.47 -22.40
CA SER A 107 0.24 3.94 -23.48
C SER A 107 1.56 4.70 -23.63
N ASP A 108 1.52 6.03 -23.50
CA ASP A 108 2.73 6.85 -23.51
C ASP A 108 3.64 6.55 -22.32
N GLN A 109 3.08 6.38 -21.14
CA GLN A 109 3.84 6.04 -19.92
C GLN A 109 4.45 4.63 -19.96
N LEU A 110 3.80 3.67 -20.60
CA LEU A 110 4.35 2.33 -20.81
C LEU A 110 5.53 2.32 -21.80
N LYS A 111 5.51 3.20 -22.80
CA LYS A 111 6.56 3.31 -23.84
C LYS A 111 7.71 4.23 -23.43
N ASN A 112 7.40 5.28 -22.67
CA ASN A 112 8.31 6.36 -22.31
C ASN A 112 8.65 6.32 -20.81
N LYS A 113 9.60 7.16 -20.40
CA LYS A 113 9.91 7.33 -18.98
C LYS A 113 8.77 8.02 -18.26
N LEU A 114 8.43 7.50 -17.08
CA LEU A 114 7.52 8.14 -16.14
C LEU A 114 8.11 9.45 -15.62
N SER A 115 7.27 10.42 -15.29
CA SER A 115 7.70 11.63 -14.57
C SER A 115 8.15 11.31 -13.16
N ASN A 116 7.37 10.47 -12.46
CA ASN A 116 7.63 10.07 -11.08
C ASN A 116 7.55 8.55 -10.94
N LYS A 117 8.23 8.02 -9.95
CA LYS A 117 8.17 6.61 -9.55
C LYS A 117 7.92 6.47 -8.05
N LYS A 118 7.07 5.53 -7.68
CA LYS A 118 6.81 5.16 -6.29
C LYS A 118 8.01 4.40 -5.72
N ILE A 119 8.40 4.75 -4.50
CA ILE A 119 9.49 4.10 -3.77
C ILE A 119 9.11 3.82 -2.32
N GLY A 120 9.74 2.80 -1.74
CA GLY A 120 9.78 2.59 -0.30
C GLY A 120 11.02 3.24 0.31
N LEU A 121 10.91 3.75 1.53
CA LEU A 121 11.99 4.43 2.26
C LEU A 121 12.05 3.91 3.69
N ILE A 122 13.28 3.77 4.20
CA ILE A 122 13.54 3.46 5.62
C ILE A 122 14.42 4.56 6.19
N SER A 123 14.03 5.09 7.36
CA SER A 123 14.87 6.06 8.09
C SER A 123 16.17 5.39 8.54
N SER A 124 17.29 6.09 8.34
CA SER A 124 18.60 5.67 8.85
C SER A 124 18.80 6.03 10.33
N SER A 125 17.92 6.85 10.88
CA SER A 125 17.92 7.33 12.28
C SER A 125 16.66 6.85 13.03
N LYS A 126 16.46 7.36 14.25
CA LYS A 126 15.22 7.18 15.02
C LYS A 126 14.11 8.17 14.61
N SER A 127 14.39 9.04 13.66
CA SER A 127 13.43 10.07 13.22
C SER A 127 12.26 9.46 12.46
N MET A 128 11.08 9.98 12.74
CA MET A 128 9.83 9.51 12.12
C MET A 128 9.63 10.16 10.77
N LEU A 129 9.51 9.36 9.74
CA LEU A 129 9.07 9.77 8.42
C LEU A 129 7.55 9.96 8.43
N ARG A 130 7.08 11.04 7.80
CA ARG A 130 5.67 11.43 7.78
C ARG A 130 5.25 11.88 6.38
N ASP A 131 3.96 11.80 6.13
CA ASP A 131 3.35 12.40 4.94
C ASP A 131 3.72 13.88 4.78
N GLY A 132 3.90 14.30 3.53
CA GLY A 132 4.23 15.68 3.16
C GLY A 132 5.70 16.06 3.29
N MET A 133 6.55 15.22 3.89
CA MET A 133 7.99 15.52 3.99
C MET A 133 8.65 15.49 2.62
N THR A 134 9.50 16.50 2.37
CA THR A 134 10.23 16.65 1.11
C THR A 134 11.50 15.80 1.10
N LEU A 135 11.80 15.24 -0.06
CA LEU A 135 13.00 14.46 -0.32
C LEU A 135 13.98 15.28 -1.18
N PHE A 136 15.25 15.21 -0.83
CA PHE A 136 16.33 15.98 -1.46
C PHE A 136 17.48 15.06 -1.90
N ASP A 137 18.18 15.51 -2.92
CA ASP A 137 19.48 14.94 -3.30
C ASP A 137 20.64 15.53 -2.44
N ASN A 138 21.85 15.11 -2.72
CA ASN A 138 23.07 15.61 -2.05
C ASN A 138 23.42 17.08 -2.39
N ASN A 139 22.75 17.69 -3.38
CA ASN A 139 22.92 19.08 -3.77
C ASN A 139 21.78 19.98 -3.25
N ASN A 140 20.93 19.46 -2.35
CA ASN A 140 19.73 20.13 -1.84
C ASN A 140 18.67 20.42 -2.91
N ASN A 141 18.64 19.72 -4.03
CA ASN A 141 17.54 19.81 -4.97
C ASN A 141 16.38 18.93 -4.51
N GLU A 142 15.16 19.45 -4.59
CA GLU A 142 13.94 18.67 -4.34
C GLU A 142 13.78 17.59 -5.42
N ILE A 143 13.73 16.33 -5.01
CA ILE A 143 13.57 15.17 -5.88
C ILE A 143 12.24 14.47 -5.72
N GLY A 144 11.47 14.78 -4.67
CA GLY A 144 10.19 14.14 -4.42
C GLY A 144 9.61 14.40 -3.04
N LYS A 145 8.56 13.61 -2.71
CA LYS A 145 7.84 13.73 -1.42
C LYS A 145 7.42 12.37 -0.87
N ILE A 146 7.35 12.31 0.44
CA ILE A 146 6.71 11.21 1.18
C ILE A 146 5.19 11.39 1.14
N THR A 147 4.47 10.33 0.83
CA THR A 147 3.00 10.29 0.78
C THR A 147 2.40 9.55 1.97
N SER A 148 3.15 8.62 2.57
CA SER A 148 2.76 7.91 3.79
C SER A 148 3.99 7.55 4.59
N GLY A 149 3.90 7.64 5.91
CA GLY A 149 4.99 7.24 6.79
C GLY A 149 4.52 6.87 8.18
N CYS A 150 5.04 5.77 8.71
CA CYS A 150 4.75 5.31 10.06
C CYS A 150 5.97 4.64 10.70
N PHE A 151 5.83 4.28 11.98
CA PHE A 151 6.73 3.33 12.62
C PHE A 151 6.27 1.92 12.29
N SER A 152 7.19 1.08 11.83
CA SER A 152 6.97 -0.35 11.62
C SER A 152 7.35 -1.11 12.89
N PRO A 153 6.40 -1.73 13.59
CA PRO A 153 6.70 -2.56 14.76
C PRO A 153 7.55 -3.77 14.38
N ASN A 154 7.28 -4.38 13.23
CA ASN A 154 7.99 -5.58 12.78
C ASN A 154 9.46 -5.30 12.43
N LEU A 155 9.76 -4.16 11.81
CA LEU A 155 11.12 -3.77 11.45
C LEU A 155 11.82 -2.96 12.55
N ASN A 156 11.06 -2.50 13.55
CA ASN A 156 11.52 -1.58 14.59
C ASN A 156 12.20 -0.32 13.99
N LYS A 157 11.60 0.21 12.91
CA LYS A 157 12.11 1.36 12.14
C LYS A 157 10.97 2.23 11.64
N SER A 158 11.27 3.49 11.34
CA SER A 158 10.38 4.35 10.59
C SER A 158 10.50 4.01 9.10
N ILE A 159 9.36 3.72 8.49
CA ILE A 159 9.21 3.41 7.06
C ILE A 159 8.28 4.43 6.40
N ALA A 160 8.45 4.60 5.10
CA ALA A 160 7.60 5.50 4.32
C ALA A 160 7.45 5.01 2.87
N ILE A 161 6.36 5.40 2.24
CA ILE A 161 6.19 5.37 0.78
C ILE A 161 6.19 6.81 0.30
N GLY A 162 6.74 7.04 -0.88
CA GLY A 162 6.75 8.34 -1.51
C GLY A 162 6.97 8.25 -3.02
N TYR A 163 6.98 9.40 -3.64
CA TYR A 163 7.29 9.55 -5.06
C TYR A 163 8.56 10.37 -5.24
N ILE A 164 9.41 9.94 -6.17
CA ILE A 164 10.57 10.70 -6.62
C ILE A 164 10.56 10.83 -8.14
N LYS A 165 11.24 11.85 -8.64
CA LYS A 165 11.48 12.02 -10.08
C LYS A 165 12.10 10.77 -10.67
N SER A 166 11.53 10.25 -11.75
CA SER A 166 11.99 8.99 -12.35
C SER A 166 13.41 9.06 -12.90
N GLU A 167 13.86 10.25 -13.32
CA GLU A 167 15.21 10.51 -13.79
C GLU A 167 16.28 10.45 -12.69
N PHE A 168 15.86 10.54 -11.42
CA PHE A 168 16.81 10.50 -10.30
C PHE A 168 17.44 9.11 -10.18
N ASN A 169 18.79 9.10 -10.19
CA ASN A 169 19.56 7.88 -9.99
C ASN A 169 19.48 7.46 -8.51
N THR A 170 18.84 6.33 -8.26
CA THR A 170 18.60 5.77 -6.92
C THR A 170 19.85 5.24 -6.21
N ASP A 171 20.98 5.17 -6.87
CA ASP A 171 22.28 4.86 -6.25
C ASP A 171 22.83 6.07 -5.47
N ASN A 172 22.34 7.27 -5.77
CA ASN A 172 22.71 8.46 -5.04
C ASN A 172 21.98 8.54 -3.68
N PRO A 173 22.61 9.16 -2.67
CA PRO A 173 21.98 9.35 -1.37
C PRO A 173 20.74 10.23 -1.46
N ILE A 174 19.72 9.86 -0.68
CA ILE A 174 18.47 10.61 -0.52
C ILE A 174 18.38 11.10 0.90
N PHE A 175 17.97 12.34 1.04
CA PHE A 175 17.76 12.99 2.32
C PHE A 175 16.29 13.39 2.48
N CYS A 176 15.79 13.30 3.70
CA CYS A 176 14.48 13.79 4.07
C CYS A 176 14.63 14.97 5.01
N GLU A 177 13.91 16.06 4.76
CA GLU A 177 13.89 17.18 5.70
C GLU A 177 13.00 16.86 6.89
N ILE A 178 13.65 16.72 8.07
CA ILE A 178 12.99 16.44 9.34
C ILE A 178 13.36 17.53 10.34
N ARG A 179 12.38 18.32 10.77
CA ARG A 179 12.61 19.44 11.71
C ARG A 179 13.72 20.39 11.26
N LYS A 180 13.70 20.76 9.98
CA LYS A 180 14.70 21.64 9.34
C LYS A 180 16.14 21.07 9.29
N LYS A 181 16.27 19.75 9.39
CA LYS A 181 17.54 19.04 9.21
C LYS A 181 17.38 17.99 8.13
N LEU A 182 18.39 17.87 7.30
CA LEU A 182 18.44 16.79 6.30
C LEU A 182 18.97 15.52 6.97
N GLU A 183 18.15 14.49 6.96
CA GLU A 183 18.50 13.16 7.47
C GLU A 183 18.53 12.14 6.35
N LEU A 184 19.54 11.30 6.34
CA LEU A 184 19.71 10.25 5.34
C LEU A 184 18.57 9.23 5.46
N VAL A 185 17.95 8.92 4.33
CA VAL A 185 16.98 7.83 4.19
C VAL A 185 17.47 6.83 3.14
N LYS A 186 17.09 5.58 3.31
CA LYS A 186 17.49 4.50 2.40
C LYS A 186 16.28 4.04 1.60
N ILE A 187 16.46 3.85 0.30
CA ILE A 187 15.46 3.17 -0.53
C ILE A 187 15.36 1.72 -0.08
N ASN A 188 14.15 1.23 -0.05
CA ASN A 188 13.82 -0.17 0.19
C ASN A 188 12.81 -0.65 -0.84
N ASN A 189 12.97 -1.88 -1.29
CA ASN A 189 11.99 -2.50 -2.16
C ASN A 189 10.65 -2.67 -1.43
N LEU A 190 9.56 -2.51 -2.16
CA LEU A 190 8.23 -2.83 -1.68
C LEU A 190 7.84 -4.26 -2.10
N PRO A 191 7.18 -5.02 -1.22
CA PRO A 191 6.78 -4.65 0.15
C PRO A 191 7.97 -4.61 1.12
N PHE A 192 7.84 -3.87 2.22
CA PHE A 192 8.84 -3.87 3.30
C PHE A 192 8.91 -5.21 4.02
N ILE A 193 7.73 -5.85 4.18
CA ILE A 193 7.55 -7.18 4.75
C ILE A 193 6.86 -8.05 3.72
N LYS A 194 7.38 -9.25 3.53
CA LYS A 194 6.81 -10.22 2.57
C LYS A 194 5.36 -10.51 2.92
N LYS A 195 4.50 -10.40 1.92
CA LYS A 195 3.07 -10.73 2.06
C LYS A 195 2.89 -12.22 2.31
N ASN A 196 1.99 -12.56 3.23
CA ASN A 196 1.75 -13.92 3.71
C ASN A 196 0.30 -14.36 3.40
N TYR A 197 -0.07 -14.31 2.13
CA TYR A 197 -1.37 -14.82 1.69
C TYR A 197 -1.31 -16.35 1.51
N LYS A 198 -2.33 -17.06 1.99
CA LYS A 198 -2.46 -18.48 1.77
C LYS A 198 -2.66 -18.76 0.27
N LYS A 199 -1.75 -19.55 -0.31
CA LYS A 199 -1.86 -20.05 -1.67
C LYS A 199 -2.37 -21.49 -1.63
N ASN A 200 -3.19 -21.89 -2.63
CA ASN A 200 -3.59 -23.29 -2.77
C ASN A 200 -2.34 -24.17 -2.87
N GLY A 201 -2.29 -25.23 -2.02
CA GLY A 201 -1.20 -26.20 -1.99
C GLY A 201 0.02 -25.82 -1.15
N SER A 202 0.07 -24.65 -0.54
CA SER A 202 1.10 -24.33 0.45
C SER A 202 0.64 -24.72 1.85
N VAL A 203 1.23 -25.79 2.38
CA VAL A 203 1.29 -25.98 3.84
C VAL A 203 2.20 -24.84 4.34
N TYR A 204 1.80 -24.16 5.40
CA TYR A 204 2.67 -23.17 6.05
C TYR A 204 3.95 -23.89 6.50
N GLU A 205 5.10 -23.52 5.93
CA GLU A 205 6.43 -23.78 6.48
C GLU A 205 6.84 -22.60 7.36
#